data_d1f2beb02d39abbf8d179d4baa27bc63
#
_entry.id   d1f2beb02d39abbf8d179d4baa27bc63
#
_cell.length_a   1.000
_cell.length_b   1.000
_cell.length_c   1.000
_cell.angle_alpha   90.00
_cell.angle_beta   90.00
_cell.angle_gamma   90.00
#
_symmetry.space_group_name_H-M   'P 1'
#
loop_
_entity.id
_entity.type
_entity.pdbx_description
1 polymer ?
#
loop_
_entity_poly.entity_id
_entity_poly.type
_entity_poly.pdbx_seq_one_letter_code
_entity_poly.pdbx_strand_id
1 'polypeptide(L)'
;MEDTANHIQKGLAAFQSGDYDTAVSELEGATREDPTNYRAFIFLGAAYAGKGKYNAAIGAFKMAEQINPNVASVHYNIGQAYEAAGVPDEAEYEYEYALRINPNYSKAQEALDSLRKRRRHGPGSAEA
;
A
#
# COMPACT_ATOMS: atom_id res chain seq x y z
N MET A 1 -29.54 1.56 -6.12
CA MET A 1 -28.50 1.64 -5.07
C MET A 1 -27.16 1.19 -5.62
N GLU A 2 -26.13 1.98 -5.40
CA GLU A 2 -24.78 1.57 -5.76
C GLU A 2 -24.35 0.43 -4.85
N ASP A 3 -23.75 -0.59 -5.42
CA ASP A 3 -23.21 -1.66 -4.60
C ASP A 3 -21.67 -1.57 -4.57
N THR A 4 -21.09 -2.38 -3.71
CA THR A 4 -19.64 -2.39 -3.51
C THR A 4 -18.89 -2.67 -4.80
N ALA A 5 -19.34 -3.65 -5.58
CA ALA A 5 -18.67 -4.01 -6.84
C ALA A 5 -18.68 -2.85 -7.82
N ASN A 6 -19.78 -2.11 -7.88
CA ASN A 6 -19.91 -0.98 -8.78
C ASN A 6 -18.97 0.16 -8.37
N HIS A 7 -18.92 0.45 -7.06
CA HIS A 7 -17.99 1.47 -6.54
C HIS A 7 -16.54 1.07 -6.84
N ILE A 8 -16.19 -0.19 -6.63
CA ILE A 8 -14.82 -0.67 -6.89
C ILE A 8 -14.49 -0.52 -8.38
N GLN A 9 -15.40 -0.91 -9.25
CA GLN A 9 -15.17 -0.83 -10.70
C GLN A 9 -14.94 0.62 -11.14
N LYS A 10 -15.77 1.55 -10.65
CA LYS A 10 -15.61 2.98 -10.97
C LYS A 10 -14.31 3.52 -10.40
N GLY A 11 -13.97 3.11 -9.18
CA GLY A 11 -12.74 3.56 -8.55
C GLY A 11 -11.50 3.08 -9.29
N LEU A 12 -11.51 1.81 -9.72
CA LEU A 12 -10.38 1.27 -10.48
C LEU A 12 -10.24 1.94 -11.83
N ALA A 13 -11.35 2.21 -12.52
CA ALA A 13 -11.31 2.92 -13.79
C ALA A 13 -10.71 4.32 -13.63
N ALA A 14 -11.12 5.03 -12.59
CA ALA A 14 -10.59 6.35 -12.28
C ALA A 14 -9.09 6.27 -11.95
N PHE A 15 -8.71 5.29 -11.16
CA PHE A 15 -7.30 5.07 -10.80
C PHE A 15 -6.45 4.87 -12.05
N GLN A 16 -6.91 4.03 -12.97
CA GLN A 16 -6.18 3.74 -14.20
C GLN A 16 -6.00 4.97 -15.09
N SER A 17 -6.96 5.89 -15.03
CA SER A 17 -6.86 7.13 -15.82
C SER A 17 -6.11 8.24 -15.08
N GLY A 18 -5.64 7.98 -13.87
CA GLY A 18 -4.93 8.96 -13.07
C GLY A 18 -5.82 9.93 -12.32
N ASP A 19 -7.12 9.70 -12.33
CA ASP A 19 -8.08 10.54 -11.61
C ASP A 19 -8.21 10.01 -10.18
N TYR A 20 -7.21 10.33 -9.35
CA TYR A 20 -7.12 9.78 -8.00
C TYR A 20 -8.19 10.34 -7.07
N ASP A 21 -8.67 11.56 -7.31
CA ASP A 21 -9.75 12.12 -6.49
C ASP A 21 -11.03 11.32 -6.65
N THR A 22 -11.42 11.01 -7.89
CA THR A 22 -12.59 10.18 -8.13
C THR A 22 -12.36 8.76 -7.60
N ALA A 23 -11.14 8.22 -7.79
CA ALA A 23 -10.81 6.88 -7.29
C ALA A 23 -11.03 6.83 -5.77
N VAL A 24 -10.52 7.80 -5.03
CA VAL A 24 -10.69 7.85 -3.57
C VAL A 24 -12.17 7.91 -3.21
N SER A 25 -12.92 8.80 -3.86
CA SER A 25 -14.34 8.98 -3.57
C SER A 25 -15.14 7.69 -3.76
N GLU A 26 -14.92 7.03 -4.91
CA GLU A 26 -15.65 5.79 -5.20
C GLU A 26 -15.22 4.65 -4.27
N LEU A 27 -13.93 4.56 -3.97
CA LEU A 27 -13.44 3.49 -3.11
C LEU A 27 -13.82 3.70 -1.66
N GLU A 28 -13.93 4.96 -1.21
CA GLU A 28 -14.52 5.24 0.10
C GLU A 28 -15.97 4.78 0.15
N GLY A 29 -16.72 4.98 -0.94
CA GLY A 29 -18.07 4.46 -1.04
C GLY A 29 -18.09 2.93 -0.89
N ALA A 30 -17.16 2.26 -1.56
CA ALA A 30 -17.08 0.80 -1.47
C ALA A 30 -16.81 0.34 -0.03
N THR A 31 -15.92 1.02 0.68
CA THR A 31 -15.59 0.61 2.06
C THR A 31 -16.71 0.93 3.04
N ARG A 32 -17.54 1.93 2.75
CA ARG A 32 -18.74 2.20 3.56
C ARG A 32 -19.81 1.14 3.32
N GLU A 33 -19.97 0.71 2.06
CA GLU A 33 -20.98 -0.31 1.72
C GLU A 33 -20.61 -1.66 2.28
N ASP A 34 -19.31 -2.01 2.23
CA ASP A 34 -18.84 -3.31 2.70
C ASP A 34 -17.53 -3.12 3.46
N PRO A 35 -17.63 -2.86 4.77
CA PRO A 35 -16.41 -2.62 5.57
C PRO A 35 -15.54 -3.83 5.81
N THR A 36 -15.94 -5.01 5.31
CA THR A 36 -15.13 -6.23 5.43
C THR A 36 -14.43 -6.60 4.14
N ASN A 37 -14.54 -5.80 3.10
CA ASN A 37 -13.91 -6.08 1.82
C ASN A 37 -12.48 -5.55 1.81
N TYR A 38 -11.52 -6.42 2.15
CA TYR A 38 -10.12 -5.97 2.28
C TYR A 38 -9.56 -5.47 0.96
N ARG A 39 -10.04 -5.98 -0.17
CA ARG A 39 -9.56 -5.51 -1.49
C ARG A 39 -9.93 -4.06 -1.73
N ALA A 40 -11.13 -3.64 -1.30
CA ALA A 40 -11.53 -2.25 -1.43
C ALA A 40 -10.58 -1.34 -0.65
N PHE A 41 -10.16 -1.78 0.55
CA PHE A 41 -9.20 -1.01 1.33
C PHE A 41 -7.82 -0.97 0.66
N ILE A 42 -7.40 -2.07 0.01
CA ILE A 42 -6.13 -2.05 -0.74
C ILE A 42 -6.18 -1.04 -1.87
N PHE A 43 -7.26 -1.03 -2.64
CA PHE A 43 -7.41 -0.10 -3.75
C PHE A 43 -7.49 1.33 -3.25
N LEU A 44 -8.20 1.55 -2.13
CA LEU A 44 -8.27 2.88 -1.51
C LEU A 44 -6.89 3.36 -1.10
N GLY A 45 -6.09 2.48 -0.47
CA GLY A 45 -4.72 2.82 -0.12
C GLY A 45 -3.89 3.21 -1.33
N ALA A 46 -4.02 2.45 -2.43
CA ALA A 46 -3.31 2.77 -3.65
C ALA A 46 -3.72 4.13 -4.22
N ALA A 47 -5.02 4.45 -4.15
CA ALA A 47 -5.51 5.74 -4.63
C ALA A 47 -4.98 6.89 -3.79
N TYR A 48 -4.96 6.74 -2.47
CA TYR A 48 -4.34 7.75 -1.60
C TYR A 48 -2.86 7.92 -1.92
N ALA A 49 -2.15 6.82 -2.12
CA ALA A 49 -0.72 6.89 -2.47
C ALA A 49 -0.51 7.63 -3.79
N GLY A 50 -1.39 7.42 -4.76
CA GLY A 50 -1.35 8.13 -6.03
C GLY A 50 -1.48 9.64 -5.86
N LYS A 51 -2.19 10.07 -4.82
CA LYS A 51 -2.33 11.49 -4.48
C LYS A 51 -1.17 12.00 -3.63
N GLY A 52 -0.22 11.15 -3.28
CA GLY A 52 0.86 11.51 -2.37
C GLY A 52 0.45 11.56 -0.90
N LYS A 53 -0.74 11.05 -0.56
CA LYS A 53 -1.23 11.05 0.82
C LYS A 53 -0.85 9.73 1.49
N TYR A 54 0.42 9.62 1.83
CA TYR A 54 0.99 8.34 2.25
C TYR A 54 0.48 7.90 3.61
N ASN A 55 0.24 8.81 4.54
CA ASN A 55 -0.31 8.42 5.86
C ASN A 55 -1.73 7.87 5.72
N ALA A 56 -2.54 8.49 4.87
CA ALA A 56 -3.89 7.98 4.60
C ALA A 56 -3.83 6.62 3.91
N ALA A 57 -2.87 6.46 2.98
CA ALA A 57 -2.66 5.18 2.29
C ALA A 57 -2.32 4.08 3.31
N ILE A 58 -1.40 4.36 4.21
CA ILE A 58 -1.01 3.40 5.25
C ILE A 58 -2.23 3.03 6.10
N GLY A 59 -3.04 4.00 6.47
CA GLY A 59 -4.26 3.73 7.22
C GLY A 59 -5.20 2.77 6.51
N ALA A 60 -5.43 2.99 5.22
CA ALA A 60 -6.29 2.11 4.42
C ALA A 60 -5.70 0.71 4.29
N PHE A 61 -4.39 0.61 4.02
CA PHE A 61 -3.73 -0.69 3.93
C PHE A 61 -3.79 -1.43 5.27
N LYS A 62 -3.66 -0.72 6.39
CA LYS A 62 -3.75 -1.36 7.71
C LYS A 62 -5.15 -1.86 8.00
N MET A 63 -6.18 -1.20 7.50
CA MET A 63 -7.53 -1.74 7.58
C MET A 63 -7.63 -3.05 6.81
N ALA A 64 -7.02 -3.12 5.62
CA ALA A 64 -6.99 -4.37 4.86
C ALA A 64 -6.28 -5.47 5.65
N GLU A 65 -5.18 -5.13 6.30
CA GLU A 65 -4.42 -6.08 7.12
C GLU A 65 -5.25 -6.62 8.28
N GLN A 66 -6.03 -5.76 8.93
CA GLN A 66 -6.89 -6.19 10.03
C GLN A 66 -7.95 -7.19 9.56
N ILE A 67 -8.46 -7.00 8.36
CA ILE A 67 -9.49 -7.89 7.83
C ILE A 67 -8.87 -9.22 7.39
N ASN A 68 -7.71 -9.16 6.73
CA ASN A 68 -7.02 -10.36 6.24
C ASN A 68 -5.52 -10.19 6.48
N PRO A 69 -4.98 -10.70 7.59
CA PRO A 69 -3.59 -10.42 7.98
C PRO A 69 -2.52 -11.16 7.19
N ASN A 70 -2.90 -12.15 6.39
CA ASN A 70 -1.91 -13.02 5.73
C ASN A 70 -1.76 -12.73 4.24
N VAL A 71 -1.85 -11.46 3.85
CA VAL A 71 -1.68 -11.06 2.45
C VAL A 71 -0.35 -10.33 2.31
N ALA A 72 0.63 -11.01 1.72
CA ALA A 72 1.98 -10.46 1.58
C ALA A 72 1.98 -9.12 0.84
N SER A 73 1.13 -8.98 -0.18
CA SER A 73 1.09 -7.74 -0.97
C SER A 73 0.64 -6.53 -0.15
N VAL A 74 -0.17 -6.73 0.89
CA VAL A 74 -0.59 -5.64 1.77
C VAL A 74 0.63 -5.09 2.52
N HIS A 75 1.45 -5.97 3.08
CA HIS A 75 2.66 -5.56 3.79
C HIS A 75 3.65 -4.89 2.85
N TYR A 76 3.80 -5.43 1.63
CA TYR A 76 4.62 -4.79 0.61
C TYR A 76 4.12 -3.36 0.33
N ASN A 77 2.81 -3.19 0.17
CA ASN A 77 2.22 -1.87 -0.11
C ASN A 77 2.43 -0.90 1.04
N ILE A 78 2.28 -1.38 2.29
CA ILE A 78 2.57 -0.55 3.46
C ILE A 78 4.03 -0.12 3.45
N GLY A 79 4.93 -1.05 3.14
CA GLY A 79 6.35 -0.74 3.04
C GLY A 79 6.63 0.34 1.99
N GLN A 80 6.01 0.22 0.83
CA GLN A 80 6.15 1.22 -0.24
C GLN A 80 5.69 2.60 0.24
N ALA A 81 4.58 2.65 0.95
CA ALA A 81 4.05 3.91 1.46
C ALA A 81 4.95 4.51 2.53
N TYR A 82 5.51 3.69 3.41
CA TYR A 82 6.48 4.16 4.39
C TYR A 82 7.74 4.70 3.72
N GLU A 83 8.23 4.00 2.70
CA GLU A 83 9.39 4.48 1.95
C GLU A 83 9.12 5.86 1.34
N ALA A 84 7.97 6.00 0.69
CA ALA A 84 7.58 7.26 0.07
C ALA A 84 7.40 8.36 1.12
N ALA A 85 6.97 8.00 2.33
CA ALA A 85 6.80 8.95 3.43
C ALA A 85 8.11 9.29 4.13
N GLY A 86 9.22 8.65 3.75
CA GLY A 86 10.52 8.92 4.34
C GLY A 86 10.78 8.20 5.65
N VAL A 87 10.15 7.05 5.87
CA VAL A 87 10.30 6.28 7.10
C VAL A 87 10.88 4.89 6.75
N PRO A 88 12.18 4.81 6.44
CA PRO A 88 12.76 3.57 5.91
C PRO A 88 12.82 2.43 6.91
N ASP A 89 12.88 2.69 8.21
CA ASP A 89 12.94 1.61 9.19
C ASP A 89 11.63 0.81 9.18
N GLU A 90 10.49 1.50 9.17
CA GLU A 90 9.20 0.84 9.08
C GLU A 90 9.02 0.13 7.75
N ALA A 91 9.50 0.73 6.67
CA ALA A 91 9.43 0.09 5.36
C ALA A 91 10.18 -1.24 5.36
N GLU A 92 11.37 -1.25 5.93
CA GLU A 92 12.19 -2.48 6.00
C GLU A 92 11.45 -3.58 6.77
N TYR A 93 10.85 -3.22 7.90
CA TYR A 93 10.08 -4.16 8.70
C TYR A 93 8.94 -4.78 7.89
N GLU A 94 8.20 -3.93 7.15
CA GLU A 94 7.05 -4.40 6.37
C GLU A 94 7.47 -5.31 5.22
N TYR A 95 8.57 -4.98 4.54
CA TYR A 95 9.07 -5.86 3.48
C TYR A 95 9.51 -7.22 4.03
N GLU A 96 10.17 -7.21 5.19
CA GLU A 96 10.54 -8.46 5.84
C GLU A 96 9.33 -9.27 6.24
N TYR A 97 8.27 -8.60 6.71
CA TYR A 97 7.04 -9.27 7.07
C TYR A 97 6.38 -9.90 5.84
N ALA A 98 6.35 -9.17 4.73
CA ALA A 98 5.81 -9.72 3.48
C ALA A 98 6.56 -11.00 3.08
N LEU A 99 7.87 -11.03 3.27
CA LEU A 99 8.69 -12.20 2.93
C LEU A 99 8.52 -13.35 3.91
N ARG A 100 8.14 -13.06 5.16
CA ARG A 100 7.77 -14.13 6.08
C ARG A 100 6.48 -14.82 5.65
N ILE A 101 5.52 -14.04 5.12
CA ILE A 101 4.27 -14.62 4.61
C ILE A 101 4.53 -15.38 3.30
N ASN A 102 5.29 -14.78 2.38
CA ASN A 102 5.58 -15.39 1.08
C ASN A 102 7.07 -15.20 0.77
N PRO A 103 7.90 -16.19 1.08
CA PRO A 103 9.35 -16.06 0.85
C PRO A 103 9.74 -15.88 -0.62
N ASN A 104 8.84 -16.20 -1.53
CA ASN A 104 9.09 -16.09 -2.98
C ASN A 104 8.53 -14.80 -3.58
N TYR A 105 8.13 -13.84 -2.73
CA TYR A 105 7.54 -12.60 -3.23
C TYR A 105 8.66 -11.67 -3.70
N SER A 106 8.95 -11.76 -5.00
CA SER A 106 10.11 -11.07 -5.58
C SER A 106 10.03 -9.55 -5.47
N LYS A 107 8.85 -8.96 -5.57
CA LYS A 107 8.70 -7.50 -5.42
C LYS A 107 9.18 -7.02 -4.05
N ALA A 108 8.84 -7.75 -3.00
CA ALA A 108 9.27 -7.39 -1.65
C ALA A 108 10.78 -7.58 -1.49
N GLN A 109 11.32 -8.66 -2.05
CA GLN A 109 12.76 -8.90 -1.97
C GLN A 109 13.54 -7.81 -2.69
N GLU A 110 13.10 -7.44 -3.88
CA GLU A 110 13.76 -6.38 -4.66
C GLU A 110 13.68 -5.04 -3.93
N ALA A 111 12.52 -4.74 -3.37
CA ALA A 111 12.33 -3.48 -2.63
C ALA A 111 13.24 -3.44 -1.40
N LEU A 112 13.32 -4.56 -0.67
CA LEU A 112 14.15 -4.67 0.52
C LEU A 112 15.63 -4.51 0.17
N ASP A 113 16.08 -5.22 -0.86
CA ASP A 113 17.47 -5.13 -1.28
C ASP A 113 17.83 -3.71 -1.71
N SER A 114 16.95 -3.08 -2.47
CA SER A 114 17.13 -1.72 -2.95
C SER A 114 17.22 -0.73 -1.80
N LEU A 115 16.31 -0.88 -0.81
CA LEU A 115 16.27 -0.02 0.37
C LEU A 115 17.56 -0.16 1.18
N ARG A 116 18.01 -1.39 1.42
CA ARG A 116 19.23 -1.64 2.18
C ARG A 116 20.46 -1.07 1.47
N LYS A 117 20.50 -1.22 0.15
CA LYS A 117 21.60 -0.68 -0.65
C LYS A 117 21.68 0.83 -0.54
N ARG A 118 20.54 1.52 -0.66
CA ARG A 118 20.49 2.97 -0.57
C ARG A 118 20.90 3.45 0.83
N ARG A 119 20.47 2.75 1.86
CA ARG A 119 20.80 3.11 3.24
C ARG A 119 22.28 2.96 3.52
N ARG A 120 22.94 1.96 2.93
CA ARG A 120 24.40 1.79 3.07
C ARG A 120 25.20 2.88 2.38
N HIS A 121 24.64 3.48 1.31
CA HIS A 121 25.36 4.45 0.49
C HIS A 121 24.79 5.87 0.59
N GLY A 122 23.85 6.09 1.50
CA GLY A 122 23.23 7.41 1.68
C GLY A 122 24.13 8.34 2.48
N PRO A 123 23.72 9.63 2.60
CA PRO A 123 24.47 10.60 3.41
C PRO A 123 24.62 10.07 4.84
N GLY A 124 25.82 10.19 5.39
CA GLY A 124 26.11 9.71 6.73
C GLY A 124 26.37 8.23 6.82
N SER A 125 26.40 7.50 5.71
CA SER A 125 26.69 6.09 5.75
C SER A 125 28.19 5.86 5.90
N ALA A 126 28.55 4.59 6.02
CA ALA A 126 29.86 4.21 6.58
C ALA A 126 31.03 4.44 5.66
N GLU A 127 30.83 4.84 4.44
CA GLU A 127 31.97 5.17 3.60
C GLU A 127 32.74 6.36 4.17
N ALA A 128 32.14 6.95 5.11
CA ALA A 128 32.85 7.94 5.88
C ALA A 128 34.15 7.34 6.38
#